data_3cf2b2006405e7a439d1222f04e172ff
#
_entry.id   3cf2b2006405e7a439d1222f04e172ff
#
_cell.length_a   1.000
_cell.length_b   1.000
_cell.length_c   1.000
_cell.angle_alpha   90.00
_cell.angle_beta   90.00
_cell.angle_gamma   90.00
#
_symmetry.space_group_name_H-M   'P 1'
#
loop_
_entity.id
_entity.type
_entity.pdbx_description
1 polymer ?
#
loop_
_entity_poly.entity_id
_entity_poly.type
_entity_poly.pdbx_seq_one_letter_code
_entity_poly.pdbx_strand_id
1 'polypeptide(L)'
;WDKQTGAWLIPATNKCKAELDQLTYYVRHFEPVQWGTVAQSQTEEDVAFQIPEMPELDGDHGLKVQPYPYQLQGIARGLQLKRFINGDDMGLGKTLESIATINKADAFPCLVICPNVVKINWQREWHKFTDKKAMVLTDSVRDSWPFFWQTGMNQVFIVNYESLRKYFVRRITKAEKWTLKDVEFHNTIKLFKSVIIDESHKVKSTATQQTKFCKGIASGKEYII
;
A
#
# COMPACT_ATOMS: atom_id res chain seq x y z
N TRP A 1 9.24 -7.14 25.54
CA TRP A 1 9.01 -7.07 26.99
C TRP A 1 8.89 -8.47 27.54
N ASP A 2 9.84 -8.85 28.37
CA ASP A 2 9.78 -10.12 29.10
C ASP A 2 9.01 -9.94 30.41
N LYS A 3 7.89 -10.64 30.54
CA LYS A 3 7.03 -10.55 31.73
C LYS A 3 7.66 -11.15 33.01
N GLN A 4 8.63 -12.09 32.89
CA GLN A 4 9.27 -12.74 34.03
C GLN A 4 10.33 -11.84 34.64
N THR A 5 11.09 -11.14 33.84
CA THR A 5 12.18 -10.27 34.28
C THR A 5 11.77 -8.80 34.40
N GLY A 6 10.61 -8.41 33.84
CA GLY A 6 10.16 -7.01 33.79
C GLY A 6 11.10 -6.12 33.00
N ALA A 7 11.75 -6.66 31.97
CA ALA A 7 12.75 -5.97 31.16
C ALA A 7 12.47 -6.07 29.65
N TRP A 8 12.98 -5.12 28.91
CA TRP A 8 12.99 -5.19 27.45
C TRP A 8 14.16 -6.07 27.01
N LEU A 9 13.84 -7.13 26.28
CA LEU A 9 14.85 -7.96 25.63
C LEU A 9 15.08 -7.43 24.20
N ILE A 10 16.31 -7.15 23.88
CA ILE A 10 16.76 -6.72 22.57
C ILE A 10 17.82 -7.69 22.03
N PRO A 11 17.90 -7.92 20.71
CA PRO A 11 18.95 -8.76 20.15
C PRO A 11 20.33 -8.22 20.50
N ALA A 12 21.21 -9.08 21.02
CA ALA A 12 22.58 -8.72 21.35
C ALA A 12 23.46 -8.70 20.09
N THR A 13 23.18 -7.78 19.16
CA THR A 13 24.02 -7.56 17.98
C THR A 13 24.96 -6.37 18.18
N ASN A 14 26.09 -6.36 17.49
CA ASN A 14 27.04 -5.25 17.56
C ASN A 14 26.39 -3.92 17.14
N LYS A 15 25.42 -3.96 16.21
CA LYS A 15 24.65 -2.79 15.79
C LYS A 15 23.77 -2.25 16.92
N CYS A 16 22.99 -3.12 17.57
CA CYS A 16 22.16 -2.71 18.71
C CYS A 16 23.02 -2.19 19.87
N LYS A 17 24.20 -2.78 20.09
CA LYS A 17 25.14 -2.30 21.09
C LYS A 17 25.64 -0.90 20.76
N ALA A 18 26.11 -0.65 19.54
CA ALA A 18 26.57 0.66 19.09
C ALA A 18 25.49 1.74 19.17
N GLU A 19 24.25 1.41 18.78
CA GLU A 19 23.10 2.32 18.86
C GLU A 19 22.75 2.65 20.33
N LEU A 20 22.81 1.67 21.23
CA LEU A 20 22.57 1.90 22.66
C LEU A 20 23.70 2.69 23.33
N ASP A 21 24.93 2.44 22.95
CA ASP A 21 26.08 3.21 23.45
C ASP A 21 25.98 4.68 23.03
N GLN A 22 25.46 4.97 21.81
CA GLN A 22 25.15 6.33 21.39
C GLN A 22 24.01 6.95 22.21
N LEU A 23 22.94 6.20 22.46
CA LEU A 23 21.81 6.67 23.28
C LEU A 23 22.21 6.95 24.72
N THR A 24 23.05 6.11 25.33
CA THR A 24 23.56 6.32 26.70
C THR A 24 24.45 7.54 26.83
N TYR A 25 25.11 7.97 25.73
CA TYR A 25 25.87 9.24 25.70
C TYR A 25 24.94 10.46 25.88
N TYR A 26 23.74 10.41 25.36
CA TYR A 26 22.75 11.51 25.43
C TYR A 26 21.85 11.47 26.66
N VAL A 27 21.68 10.31 27.30
CA VAL A 27 20.74 10.11 28.42
C VAL A 27 21.53 9.69 29.67
N ARG A 28 21.84 10.64 30.55
CA ARG A 28 22.69 10.44 31.74
C ARG A 28 22.08 9.57 32.86
N HIS A 29 20.96 8.91 32.67
CA HIS A 29 20.21 8.22 33.73
C HIS A 29 19.71 6.81 33.34
N PHE A 30 20.41 6.11 32.46
CA PHE A 30 20.14 4.69 32.24
C PHE A 30 21.01 3.83 33.14
N GLU A 31 20.40 2.81 33.80
CA GLU A 31 21.15 1.73 34.40
C GLU A 31 21.96 1.02 33.30
N PRO A 32 23.19 0.59 33.62
CA PRO A 32 24.03 -0.09 32.65
C PRO A 32 23.35 -1.34 32.12
N VAL A 33 23.25 -1.45 30.81
CA VAL A 33 22.68 -2.61 30.11
C VAL A 33 23.56 -3.84 30.44
N GLN A 34 22.96 -4.84 31.06
CA GLN A 34 23.64 -6.12 31.25
C GLN A 34 23.57 -6.92 29.95
N TRP A 35 24.72 -7.03 29.29
CA TRP A 35 24.87 -7.90 28.14
C TRP A 35 25.00 -9.36 28.61
N GLY A 36 24.02 -10.21 28.29
CA GLY A 36 24.16 -11.64 28.39
C GLY A 36 25.29 -12.17 27.51
N THR A 37 25.79 -13.37 27.80
CA THR A 37 26.76 -14.05 26.94
C THR A 37 26.16 -14.17 25.54
N VAL A 38 26.71 -13.44 24.57
CA VAL A 38 26.35 -13.60 23.17
C VAL A 38 26.74 -15.01 22.79
N ALA A 39 25.77 -15.90 22.62
CA ALA A 39 26.05 -17.14 21.95
C ALA A 39 26.69 -16.77 20.60
N GLN A 40 27.87 -17.29 20.33
CA GLN A 40 28.54 -17.15 19.03
C GLN A 40 27.70 -17.95 18.01
N SER A 41 26.56 -17.39 17.64
CA SER A 41 25.74 -17.92 16.57
C SER A 41 25.87 -16.95 15.42
N GLN A 42 26.61 -17.38 14.43
CA GLN A 42 26.73 -16.80 13.11
C GLN A 42 27.37 -15.38 13.09
N THR A 43 28.52 -15.30 12.47
CA THR A 43 29.24 -14.07 12.16
C THR A 43 28.30 -13.12 11.41
N GLU A 44 28.40 -11.82 11.68
CA GLU A 44 27.63 -10.77 10.99
C GLU A 44 27.75 -10.82 9.45
N GLU A 45 28.72 -11.55 8.90
CA GLU A 45 28.89 -11.85 7.49
C GLU A 45 27.81 -12.81 6.95
N ASP A 46 27.22 -13.67 7.79
CA ASP A 46 26.16 -14.61 7.37
C ASP A 46 24.78 -14.01 7.33
N VAL A 47 24.59 -12.84 7.93
CA VAL A 47 23.38 -12.03 7.83
C VAL A 47 23.71 -10.67 7.21
N ALA A 48 24.59 -10.62 6.24
CA ALA A 48 24.58 -9.54 5.30
C ALA A 48 23.17 -9.56 4.70
N PHE A 49 22.34 -8.59 5.13
CA PHE A 49 21.04 -8.35 4.50
C PHE A 49 21.36 -8.12 3.02
N GLN A 50 21.29 -9.19 2.26
CA GLN A 50 21.44 -9.11 0.82
C GLN A 50 20.28 -8.23 0.37
N ILE A 51 20.59 -6.95 0.13
CA ILE A 51 19.66 -6.06 -0.53
C ILE A 51 19.33 -6.80 -1.83
N PRO A 52 18.08 -7.25 -2.02
CA PRO A 52 17.73 -7.98 -3.22
C PRO A 52 18.13 -7.11 -4.41
N GLU A 53 18.81 -7.69 -5.37
CA GLU A 53 19.16 -6.98 -6.60
C GLU A 53 17.87 -6.34 -7.15
N MET A 54 17.91 -5.02 -7.35
CA MET A 54 16.72 -4.30 -7.80
C MET A 54 16.47 -4.66 -9.25
N PRO A 55 15.28 -5.16 -9.58
CA PRO A 55 14.99 -5.59 -10.94
C PRO A 55 15.02 -4.40 -11.90
N GLU A 56 15.49 -4.63 -13.11
CA GLU A 56 15.35 -3.67 -14.20
C GLU A 56 13.97 -3.80 -14.85
N LEU A 57 13.45 -2.69 -15.33
CA LEU A 57 12.18 -2.68 -16.04
C LEU A 57 12.40 -3.06 -17.50
N ASP A 58 11.85 -4.20 -17.91
CA ASP A 58 11.89 -4.64 -19.29
C ASP A 58 10.97 -3.83 -20.20
N GLY A 59 11.55 -3.31 -21.30
CA GLY A 59 10.83 -2.64 -22.37
C GLY A 59 10.20 -1.29 -21.97
N ASP A 60 9.22 -0.87 -22.76
CA ASP A 60 8.55 0.43 -22.56
C ASP A 60 7.78 0.48 -21.24
N HIS A 61 7.93 1.57 -20.52
CA HIS A 61 7.21 1.84 -19.26
C HIS A 61 5.75 2.26 -19.48
N GLY A 62 5.36 2.58 -20.72
CA GLY A 62 3.98 2.93 -21.08
C GLY A 62 3.50 4.28 -20.53
N LEU A 63 4.42 5.16 -20.17
CA LEU A 63 4.14 6.49 -19.64
C LEU A 63 4.47 7.58 -20.65
N LYS A 64 3.76 8.70 -20.57
CA LYS A 64 4.03 9.91 -21.35
C LYS A 64 5.22 10.73 -20.87
N VAL A 65 5.76 10.39 -19.69
CA VAL A 65 6.89 11.07 -19.07
C VAL A 65 8.00 10.06 -18.82
N GLN A 66 9.24 10.51 -18.80
CA GLN A 66 10.39 9.67 -18.48
C GLN A 66 10.54 9.56 -16.96
N PRO A 67 10.38 8.36 -16.35
CA PRO A 67 10.65 8.15 -14.93
C PRO A 67 12.14 8.26 -14.62
N TYR A 68 12.45 8.61 -13.39
CA TYR A 68 13.83 8.52 -12.89
C TYR A 68 14.28 7.06 -12.74
N PRO A 69 15.60 6.77 -12.77
CA PRO A 69 16.10 5.39 -12.65
C PRO A 69 15.57 4.63 -11.44
N TYR A 70 15.53 5.27 -10.25
CA TYR A 70 14.99 4.63 -9.05
C TYR A 70 13.49 4.31 -9.16
N GLN A 71 12.71 5.16 -9.86
CA GLN A 71 11.29 4.90 -10.11
C GLN A 71 11.10 3.72 -11.06
N LEU A 72 11.95 3.56 -12.08
CA LEU A 72 11.92 2.38 -12.95
C LEU A 72 12.17 1.10 -12.16
N GLN A 73 13.11 1.12 -11.22
CA GLN A 73 13.35 0.00 -10.30
C GLN A 73 12.13 -0.28 -9.40
N GLY A 74 11.53 0.78 -8.83
CA GLY A 74 10.30 0.69 -8.03
C GLY A 74 9.15 0.07 -8.81
N ILE A 75 8.94 0.49 -10.06
CA ILE A 75 7.92 -0.06 -10.97
C ILE A 75 8.20 -1.53 -11.24
N ALA A 76 9.45 -1.89 -11.63
CA ALA A 76 9.83 -3.26 -11.89
C ALA A 76 9.59 -4.17 -10.67
N ARG A 77 9.97 -3.68 -9.48
CA ARG A 77 9.71 -4.38 -8.22
C ARG A 77 8.21 -4.54 -7.94
N GLY A 78 7.43 -3.50 -8.19
CA GLY A 78 5.96 -3.54 -8.06
C GLY A 78 5.30 -4.58 -8.95
N LEU A 79 5.77 -4.72 -10.20
CA LEU A 79 5.32 -5.74 -11.14
C LEU A 79 5.59 -7.16 -10.63
N GLN A 80 6.75 -7.40 -10.02
CA GLN A 80 7.09 -8.69 -9.43
C GLN A 80 6.25 -9.01 -8.20
N LEU A 81 6.12 -8.05 -7.29
CA LEU A 81 5.44 -8.25 -6.01
C LEU A 81 3.92 -8.30 -6.14
N LYS A 82 3.34 -7.54 -7.07
CA LYS A 82 1.90 -7.38 -7.30
C LYS A 82 1.12 -6.82 -6.09
N ARG A 83 1.52 -7.15 -4.89
CA ARG A 83 0.90 -6.72 -3.61
C ARG A 83 1.98 -6.20 -2.68
N PHE A 84 2.03 -4.90 -2.48
CA PHE A 84 3.08 -4.26 -1.68
C PHE A 84 2.62 -2.91 -1.13
N ILE A 85 3.40 -2.38 -0.20
CA ILE A 85 3.28 -1.01 0.28
C ILE A 85 4.47 -0.24 -0.29
N ASN A 86 4.19 0.81 -1.05
CA ASN A 86 5.23 1.76 -1.45
C ASN A 86 5.52 2.68 -0.26
N GLY A 87 6.65 2.44 0.39
CA GLY A 87 7.10 3.16 1.58
C GLY A 87 8.12 4.27 1.30
N ASP A 88 8.31 4.65 0.05
CA ASP A 88 9.23 5.72 -0.34
C ASP A 88 8.91 7.04 0.37
N ASP A 89 9.91 7.89 0.53
CA ASP A 89 9.74 9.20 1.16
C ASP A 89 8.78 10.10 0.37
N MET A 90 8.29 11.13 1.04
CA MET A 90 7.43 12.12 0.40
C MET A 90 8.17 12.83 -0.74
N GLY A 91 7.47 13.04 -1.86
CA GLY A 91 8.04 13.74 -3.02
C GLY A 91 8.79 12.85 -4.03
N LEU A 92 9.08 11.58 -3.72
CA LEU A 92 9.78 10.67 -4.63
C LEU A 92 8.90 10.12 -5.78
N GLY A 93 7.62 10.48 -5.83
CA GLY A 93 6.76 10.14 -6.96
C GLY A 93 6.03 8.80 -6.83
N LYS A 94 5.69 8.38 -5.61
CA LYS A 94 4.89 7.15 -5.35
C LYS A 94 3.66 7.02 -6.24
N THR A 95 2.99 8.14 -6.51
CA THR A 95 1.81 8.19 -7.40
C THR A 95 2.17 7.76 -8.81
N LEU A 96 3.27 8.27 -9.36
CA LEU A 96 3.76 7.88 -10.70
C LEU A 96 4.11 6.40 -10.74
N GLU A 97 4.80 5.87 -9.75
CA GLU A 97 5.19 4.46 -9.68
C GLU A 97 3.96 3.54 -9.58
N SER A 98 2.97 3.91 -8.76
CA SER A 98 1.71 3.17 -8.65
C SER A 98 0.95 3.16 -9.98
N ILE A 99 0.82 4.31 -10.64
CA ILE A 99 0.20 4.45 -11.95
C ILE A 99 0.93 3.61 -12.99
N ALA A 100 2.26 3.72 -13.04
CA ALA A 100 3.10 3.01 -13.99
C ALA A 100 3.00 1.49 -13.82
N THR A 101 3.05 1.01 -12.58
CA THR A 101 2.92 -0.41 -12.27
C THR A 101 1.59 -0.97 -12.78
N ILE A 102 0.48 -0.32 -12.49
CA ILE A 102 -0.85 -0.76 -12.95
C ILE A 102 -0.98 -0.64 -14.47
N ASN A 103 -0.45 0.43 -15.06
CA ASN A 103 -0.50 0.66 -16.51
C ASN A 103 0.32 -0.39 -17.28
N LYS A 104 1.55 -0.66 -16.85
CA LYS A 104 2.43 -1.68 -17.46
C LYS A 104 1.88 -3.09 -17.30
N ALA A 105 1.24 -3.39 -16.17
CA ALA A 105 0.60 -4.69 -15.90
C ALA A 105 -0.73 -4.88 -16.65
N ASP A 106 -1.26 -3.85 -17.28
CA ASP A 106 -2.63 -3.82 -17.86
C ASP A 106 -3.70 -4.33 -16.87
N ALA A 107 -3.55 -3.97 -15.59
CA ALA A 107 -4.39 -4.47 -14.49
C ALA A 107 -5.66 -3.62 -14.31
N PHE A 108 -6.46 -3.51 -15.37
CA PHE A 108 -7.71 -2.73 -15.40
C PHE A 108 -8.95 -3.63 -15.34
N PRO A 109 -10.09 -3.09 -14.84
CA PRO A 109 -10.25 -1.76 -14.27
C PRO A 109 -9.53 -1.62 -12.92
N CYS A 110 -8.99 -0.42 -12.66
CA CYS A 110 -8.32 -0.06 -11.42
C CYS A 110 -9.22 0.80 -10.55
N LEU A 111 -9.28 0.50 -9.24
CA LEU A 111 -9.91 1.35 -8.25
C LEU A 111 -8.84 2.09 -7.43
N VAL A 112 -8.92 3.41 -7.38
CA VAL A 112 -8.09 4.25 -6.50
C VAL A 112 -8.93 4.69 -5.31
N ILE A 113 -8.51 4.31 -4.11
CA ILE A 113 -9.12 4.72 -2.84
C ILE A 113 -8.18 5.74 -2.20
N CYS A 114 -8.64 6.97 -2.06
CA CYS A 114 -7.80 8.07 -1.59
C CYS A 114 -8.58 9.05 -0.69
N PRO A 115 -7.90 9.96 0.01
CA PRO A 115 -8.56 11.07 0.69
C PRO A 115 -9.38 11.93 -0.27
N ASN A 116 -10.50 12.48 0.23
CA ASN A 116 -11.44 13.26 -0.60
C ASN A 116 -10.76 14.42 -1.35
N VAL A 117 -9.83 15.08 -0.69
CA VAL A 117 -9.14 16.29 -1.22
C VAL A 117 -8.22 16.00 -2.41
N VAL A 118 -7.73 14.76 -2.56
CA VAL A 118 -6.78 14.41 -3.63
C VAL A 118 -7.40 13.65 -4.81
N LYS A 119 -8.71 13.38 -4.81
CA LYS A 119 -9.39 12.66 -5.91
C LYS A 119 -9.14 13.28 -7.29
N ILE A 120 -9.28 14.59 -7.39
CA ILE A 120 -9.08 15.32 -8.65
C ILE A 120 -7.60 15.32 -9.04
N ASN A 121 -6.69 15.34 -8.05
CA ASN A 121 -5.26 15.22 -8.33
C ASN A 121 -4.94 13.84 -8.93
N TRP A 122 -5.44 12.77 -8.35
CA TRP A 122 -5.31 11.42 -8.90
C TRP A 122 -5.83 11.31 -10.34
N GLN A 123 -6.99 11.91 -10.64
CA GLN A 123 -7.54 11.95 -12.00
C GLN A 123 -6.60 12.66 -12.96
N ARG A 124 -6.07 13.83 -12.56
CA ARG A 124 -5.13 14.62 -13.37
C ARG A 124 -3.81 13.87 -13.61
N GLU A 125 -3.28 13.19 -12.59
CA GLU A 125 -2.05 12.42 -12.67
C GLU A 125 -2.20 11.24 -13.67
N TRP A 126 -3.31 10.51 -13.62
CA TRP A 126 -3.60 9.46 -14.62
C TRP A 126 -3.61 9.99 -16.04
N HIS A 127 -4.29 11.11 -16.29
CA HIS A 127 -4.36 11.72 -17.62
C HIS A 127 -3.02 12.32 -18.07
N LYS A 128 -2.23 12.82 -17.11
CA LYS A 128 -0.90 13.39 -17.37
C LYS A 128 0.10 12.32 -17.78
N PHE A 129 0.10 11.19 -17.07
CA PHE A 129 1.13 10.17 -17.22
C PHE A 129 0.77 9.08 -18.23
N THR A 130 -0.49 8.85 -18.51
CA THR A 130 -0.94 7.74 -19.37
C THR A 130 -2.04 8.17 -20.32
N ASP A 131 -2.37 7.30 -21.30
CA ASP A 131 -3.55 7.48 -22.16
C ASP A 131 -4.84 6.90 -21.52
N LYS A 132 -4.73 6.31 -20.35
CA LYS A 132 -5.90 5.74 -19.66
C LYS A 132 -6.77 6.84 -19.07
N LYS A 133 -8.08 6.66 -19.20
CA LYS A 133 -9.06 7.63 -18.70
C LYS A 133 -9.48 7.28 -17.28
N ALA A 134 -9.37 8.25 -16.39
CA ALA A 134 -9.76 8.14 -15.01
C ALA A 134 -11.03 8.93 -14.71
N MET A 135 -11.92 8.38 -13.90
CA MET A 135 -13.18 9.00 -13.48
C MET A 135 -13.28 9.02 -11.95
N VAL A 136 -13.65 10.19 -11.43
CA VAL A 136 -14.05 10.28 -10.00
C VAL A 136 -15.49 9.81 -9.86
N LEU A 137 -15.70 8.82 -9.00
CA LEU A 137 -17.05 8.34 -8.68
C LEU A 137 -17.77 9.36 -7.82
N THR A 138 -18.97 9.70 -8.27
CA THR A 138 -19.91 10.59 -7.59
C THR A 138 -21.24 9.86 -7.38
N ASP A 139 -22.15 10.45 -6.65
CA ASP A 139 -23.48 9.86 -6.43
C ASP A 139 -24.27 9.59 -7.71
N SER A 140 -24.04 10.40 -8.73
CA SER A 140 -24.72 10.28 -10.04
C SER A 140 -24.19 9.15 -10.93
N VAL A 141 -22.92 8.73 -10.73
CA VAL A 141 -22.27 7.73 -11.60
C VAL A 141 -21.82 6.47 -10.86
N ARG A 142 -22.07 6.39 -9.56
CA ARG A 142 -21.61 5.26 -8.72
C ARG A 142 -22.13 3.90 -9.17
N ASP A 143 -23.33 3.85 -9.73
CA ASP A 143 -23.97 2.59 -10.15
C ASP A 143 -23.72 2.27 -11.62
N SER A 144 -23.33 3.28 -12.42
CA SER A 144 -23.08 3.17 -13.87
C SER A 144 -21.60 2.98 -14.25
N TRP A 145 -20.68 3.02 -13.30
CA TRP A 145 -19.23 2.85 -13.61
C TRP A 145 -18.90 1.53 -14.36
N PRO A 146 -19.61 0.39 -14.15
CA PRO A 146 -19.33 -0.82 -14.91
C PRO A 146 -19.59 -0.64 -16.41
N PHE A 147 -20.60 0.17 -16.77
CA PHE A 147 -20.87 0.52 -18.15
C PHE A 147 -19.72 1.33 -18.78
N PHE A 148 -19.17 2.31 -18.06
CA PHE A 148 -18.03 3.09 -18.55
C PHE A 148 -16.78 2.24 -18.77
N TRP A 149 -16.59 1.21 -17.94
CA TRP A 149 -15.55 0.22 -18.15
C TRP A 149 -15.83 -0.65 -19.39
N GLN A 150 -17.01 -1.25 -19.47
CA GLN A 150 -17.39 -2.17 -20.56
C GLN A 150 -17.34 -1.50 -21.93
N THR A 151 -17.67 -0.22 -22.01
CA THR A 151 -17.59 0.57 -23.25
C THR A 151 -16.19 1.13 -23.54
N GLY A 152 -15.21 0.85 -22.68
CA GLY A 152 -13.84 1.38 -22.81
C GLY A 152 -13.70 2.89 -22.56
N MET A 153 -14.74 3.52 -22.05
CA MET A 153 -14.72 4.98 -21.78
C MET A 153 -13.76 5.34 -20.66
N ASN A 154 -13.70 4.49 -19.60
CA ASN A 154 -12.82 4.72 -18.45
C ASN A 154 -12.20 3.41 -17.98
N GLN A 155 -10.92 3.46 -17.62
CA GLN A 155 -10.15 2.33 -17.10
C GLN A 155 -9.90 2.44 -15.60
N VAL A 156 -9.99 3.65 -15.05
CA VAL A 156 -9.65 3.96 -13.66
C VAL A 156 -10.82 4.67 -12.97
N PHE A 157 -11.15 4.21 -11.78
CA PHE A 157 -12.24 4.75 -10.97
C PHE A 157 -11.70 5.21 -9.62
N ILE A 158 -12.02 6.43 -9.22
CA ILE A 158 -11.44 7.08 -8.05
C ILE A 158 -12.55 7.33 -7.04
N VAL A 159 -12.33 6.92 -5.79
CA VAL A 159 -13.29 7.06 -4.70
C VAL A 159 -12.60 7.51 -3.41
N ASN A 160 -13.30 8.20 -2.54
CA ASN A 160 -12.82 8.49 -1.20
C ASN A 160 -13.26 7.43 -0.18
N TYR A 161 -12.53 7.33 0.91
CA TYR A 161 -12.78 6.34 1.97
C TYR A 161 -14.20 6.38 2.53
N GLU A 162 -14.76 7.57 2.71
CA GLU A 162 -16.08 7.79 3.29
C GLU A 162 -17.21 7.27 2.39
N SER A 163 -16.97 7.24 1.07
CA SER A 163 -17.95 6.79 0.07
C SER A 163 -17.97 5.29 -0.15
N LEU A 164 -17.00 4.54 0.36
CA LEU A 164 -16.88 3.08 0.13
C LEU A 164 -18.13 2.33 0.54
N ARG A 165 -18.69 2.64 1.72
CA ARG A 165 -19.92 2.03 2.19
C ARG A 165 -21.08 2.27 1.21
N LYS A 166 -21.26 3.50 0.80
CA LYS A 166 -22.37 3.94 -0.05
C LYS A 166 -22.31 3.34 -1.46
N TYR A 167 -21.09 3.18 -2.01
CA TYR A 167 -20.92 2.80 -3.41
C TYR A 167 -20.68 1.31 -3.63
N PHE A 168 -20.15 0.60 -2.64
CA PHE A 168 -19.73 -0.78 -2.84
C PHE A 168 -20.34 -1.79 -1.86
N VAL A 169 -20.94 -1.33 -0.76
CA VAL A 169 -21.58 -2.23 0.22
C VAL A 169 -23.06 -2.32 -0.03
N ARG A 170 -23.55 -3.53 -0.30
CA ARG A 170 -24.98 -3.81 -0.49
C ARG A 170 -25.71 -3.79 0.84
N ARG A 171 -25.20 -4.53 1.82
CA ARG A 171 -25.73 -4.56 3.19
C ARG A 171 -24.70 -5.08 4.19
N ILE A 172 -24.97 -4.83 5.45
CA ILE A 172 -24.25 -5.43 6.59
C ILE A 172 -25.28 -6.27 7.33
N THR A 173 -24.99 -7.57 7.48
CA THR A 173 -25.97 -8.55 7.99
C THR A 173 -26.20 -8.46 9.49
N LYS A 174 -25.26 -7.87 10.24
CA LYS A 174 -25.37 -7.65 11.69
C LYS A 174 -25.46 -6.15 12.02
N ALA A 175 -26.29 -5.80 12.98
CA ALA A 175 -26.45 -4.42 13.43
C ALA A 175 -25.27 -3.94 14.27
N GLU A 176 -24.73 -4.79 15.16
CA GLU A 176 -23.64 -4.45 16.08
C GLU A 176 -22.48 -5.43 15.98
N LYS A 177 -21.28 -4.95 16.33
CA LYS A 177 -20.03 -5.75 16.39
C LYS A 177 -19.77 -6.60 15.13
N TRP A 178 -20.14 -6.08 13.96
CA TRP A 178 -19.97 -6.76 12.69
C TRP A 178 -18.48 -6.84 12.26
N THR A 179 -18.17 -7.88 11.54
CA THR A 179 -16.86 -8.19 10.97
C THR A 179 -16.90 -8.10 9.43
N LEU A 180 -15.78 -8.27 8.77
CA LEU A 180 -15.74 -8.31 7.31
C LEU A 180 -16.63 -9.42 6.72
N LYS A 181 -16.81 -10.53 7.44
CA LYS A 181 -17.67 -11.66 7.01
C LYS A 181 -19.15 -11.28 6.96
N ASP A 182 -19.54 -10.26 7.71
CA ASP A 182 -20.92 -9.79 7.79
C ASP A 182 -21.23 -8.71 6.72
N VAL A 183 -20.26 -8.36 5.87
CA VAL A 183 -20.40 -7.34 4.83
C VAL A 183 -20.65 -7.99 3.47
N GLU A 184 -21.79 -7.69 2.89
CA GLU A 184 -22.10 -8.06 1.52
C GLU A 184 -21.79 -6.88 0.58
N PHE A 185 -20.85 -7.10 -0.32
CA PHE A 185 -20.51 -6.13 -1.34
C PHE A 185 -21.36 -6.31 -2.60
N HIS A 186 -21.46 -5.24 -3.40
CA HIS A 186 -22.00 -5.36 -4.75
C HIS A 186 -21.09 -6.26 -5.60
N ASN A 187 -21.67 -7.11 -6.43
CA ASN A 187 -20.91 -8.03 -7.28
C ASN A 187 -19.97 -7.31 -8.25
N THR A 188 -20.27 -6.07 -8.59
CA THR A 188 -19.47 -5.24 -9.47
C THR A 188 -18.03 -5.03 -8.97
N ILE A 189 -17.78 -5.09 -7.65
CA ILE A 189 -16.41 -4.98 -7.13
C ILE A 189 -15.47 -6.06 -7.69
N LYS A 190 -16.04 -7.21 -8.10
CA LYS A 190 -15.24 -8.32 -8.67
C LYS A 190 -14.61 -7.96 -10.02
N LEU A 191 -15.16 -6.97 -10.71
CA LEU A 191 -14.61 -6.50 -11.99
C LEU A 191 -13.24 -5.85 -11.83
N PHE A 192 -12.97 -5.17 -10.71
CA PHE A 192 -11.65 -4.57 -10.49
C PHE A 192 -10.55 -5.62 -10.47
N LYS A 193 -9.52 -5.44 -11.29
CA LYS A 193 -8.30 -6.26 -11.26
C LYS A 193 -7.30 -5.73 -10.24
N SER A 194 -7.28 -4.42 -10.05
CA SER A 194 -6.32 -3.76 -9.16
C SER A 194 -6.97 -2.73 -8.24
N VAL A 195 -6.33 -2.50 -7.10
CA VAL A 195 -6.71 -1.46 -6.13
C VAL A 195 -5.46 -0.72 -5.67
N ILE A 196 -5.50 0.60 -5.74
CA ILE A 196 -4.51 1.49 -5.13
C ILE A 196 -5.14 2.10 -3.88
N ILE A 197 -4.44 2.04 -2.74
CA ILE A 197 -4.90 2.58 -1.45
C ILE A 197 -3.93 3.68 -1.02
N ASP A 198 -4.25 4.90 -1.37
CA ASP A 198 -3.46 6.08 -1.03
C ASP A 198 -3.60 6.44 0.45
N GLU A 199 -2.51 6.88 1.10
CA GLU A 199 -2.47 7.14 2.53
C GLU A 199 -2.87 5.91 3.36
N SER A 200 -2.26 4.76 3.07
CA SER A 200 -2.58 3.45 3.66
C SER A 200 -2.52 3.40 5.20
N HIS A 201 -1.86 4.39 5.83
CA HIS A 201 -1.89 4.54 7.29
C HIS A 201 -3.32 4.72 7.85
N LYS A 202 -4.28 5.20 7.04
CA LYS A 202 -5.70 5.30 7.42
C LYS A 202 -6.37 3.95 7.63
N VAL A 203 -5.83 2.89 7.07
CA VAL A 203 -6.38 1.53 7.14
C VAL A 203 -5.53 0.58 8.01
N LYS A 204 -4.60 1.09 8.80
CA LYS A 204 -3.78 0.26 9.71
C LYS A 204 -4.59 -0.38 10.84
N SER A 205 -5.61 0.29 11.36
CA SER A 205 -6.46 -0.26 12.43
C SER A 205 -7.52 -1.20 11.87
N THR A 206 -7.49 -2.47 12.29
CA THR A 206 -8.46 -3.49 11.85
C THR A 206 -9.89 -3.26 12.36
N ALA A 207 -10.07 -2.42 13.37
CA ALA A 207 -11.36 -2.14 13.98
C ALA A 207 -12.24 -1.21 13.16
N THR A 208 -11.63 -0.31 12.35
CA THR A 208 -12.39 0.71 11.64
C THR A 208 -13.21 0.15 10.48
N GLN A 209 -14.36 0.78 10.21
CA GLN A 209 -15.21 0.42 9.07
C GLN A 209 -14.46 0.58 7.74
N GLN A 210 -13.72 1.67 7.59
CA GLN A 210 -12.94 1.94 6.39
C GLN A 210 -11.95 0.83 6.10
N THR A 211 -11.21 0.36 7.10
CA THR A 211 -10.28 -0.76 6.96
C THR A 211 -10.98 -2.04 6.51
N LYS A 212 -12.13 -2.36 7.11
CA LYS A 212 -12.91 -3.54 6.73
C LYS A 212 -13.38 -3.46 5.27
N PHE A 213 -13.85 -2.29 4.82
CA PHE A 213 -14.27 -2.10 3.43
C PHE A 213 -13.10 -2.16 2.46
N CYS A 214 -11.97 -1.49 2.75
CA CYS A 214 -10.78 -1.57 1.91
C CYS A 214 -10.29 -3.02 1.78
N LYS A 215 -10.19 -3.76 2.89
CA LYS A 215 -9.78 -5.17 2.88
C LYS A 215 -10.74 -6.05 2.07
N GLY A 216 -12.05 -5.83 2.20
CA GLY A 216 -13.05 -6.58 1.45
C GLY A 216 -12.98 -6.31 -0.06
N ILE A 217 -12.84 -5.04 -0.45
CA ILE A 217 -12.71 -4.65 -1.85
C ILE A 217 -11.38 -5.14 -2.45
N ALA A 218 -10.28 -5.05 -1.71
CA ALA A 218 -8.97 -5.50 -2.15
C ALA A 218 -8.81 -7.04 -2.18
N SER A 219 -9.70 -7.77 -1.48
CA SER A 219 -9.65 -9.22 -1.43
C SER A 219 -9.75 -9.84 -2.83
N GLY A 220 -8.83 -10.75 -3.16
CA GLY A 220 -8.80 -11.44 -4.44
C GLY A 220 -8.32 -10.60 -5.63
N LYS A 221 -7.88 -9.36 -5.43
CA LYS A 221 -7.33 -8.54 -6.51
C LYS A 221 -5.92 -9.00 -6.88
N GLU A 222 -5.58 -8.85 -8.15
CA GLU A 222 -4.27 -9.21 -8.66
C GLU A 222 -3.20 -8.25 -8.17
N TYR A 223 -3.47 -6.94 -8.26
CA TYR A 223 -2.57 -5.88 -7.78
C TYR A 223 -3.21 -5.11 -6.63
N ILE A 224 -2.43 -4.90 -5.57
CA ILE A 224 -2.78 -4.07 -4.41
C ILE A 224 -1.56 -3.22 -4.04
N ILE A 225 -1.67 -1.90 -4.17
CA ILE A 225 -0.60 -0.94 -3.90
C ILE A 225 -1.06 0.07 -2.86
#